data_da37ace53a1f83a1ff520d8622f8ee71
#
_entry.id   da37ace53a1f83a1ff520d8622f8ee71
#
_cell.length_a   1.000
_cell.length_b   1.000
_cell.length_c   1.000
_cell.angle_alpha   90.00
_cell.angle_beta   90.00
_cell.angle_gamma   90.00
#
_symmetry.space_group_name_H-M   'P 1'
#
loop_
_entity.id
_entity.type
_entity.pdbx_description
1 polymer ?
#
loop_
_entity_poly.entity_id
_entity_poly.type
_entity_poly.pdbx_seq_one_letter_code
_entity_poly.pdbx_strand_id
1 'polypeptide(L)'
;FRDLMTMSARKDESSQKSYYVRFETPKEIMDSVYEILRRASESGKVKKGTNEVTKCIERGLAKLVVIAEDVDPPEIVAHLPILCEEKRIPYVYVSSKSQLGAAVGIDVPAASVCIVEPGETAPLLEDLLKSISKIKPSS
;
A
#
# COMPACT_ATOMS: atom_id res chain seq x y z
N PHE A 1 27.98 2.92 27.61
CA PHE A 1 28.43 2.20 26.44
C PHE A 1 27.40 1.16 25.99
N ARG A 2 27.08 0.25 26.90
CA ARG A 2 26.06 -0.74 26.61
C ARG A 2 24.70 -0.10 26.44
N ASP A 3 24.47 0.96 27.23
CA ASP A 3 23.23 1.71 27.12
C ASP A 3 23.07 2.32 25.74
N LEU A 4 24.17 2.78 25.18
CA LEU A 4 24.13 3.35 23.85
C LEU A 4 23.67 2.32 22.82
N MET A 5 24.21 1.11 22.92
CA MET A 5 23.81 0.06 22.00
C MET A 5 22.36 -0.33 22.17
N THR A 6 21.91 -0.37 23.41
CA THR A 6 20.53 -0.70 23.70
C THR A 6 19.59 0.37 23.14
N MET A 7 19.98 1.62 23.28
CA MET A 7 19.19 2.72 22.76
C MET A 7 19.11 2.66 21.23
N SER A 8 20.20 2.32 20.60
CA SER A 8 20.22 2.16 19.15
C SER A 8 19.24 1.09 18.70
N ALA A 9 19.29 -0.04 19.35
CA ALA A 9 18.40 -1.15 19.00
C ALA A 9 16.94 -0.76 19.19
N ARG A 10 16.66 -0.12 20.31
CA ARG A 10 15.30 0.33 20.61
C ARG A 10 14.81 1.36 19.64
N LYS A 11 15.69 2.30 19.31
CA LYS A 11 15.36 3.33 18.35
C LYS A 11 15.03 2.71 16.99
N ASP A 12 15.79 1.73 16.59
CA ASP A 12 15.52 1.05 15.33
C ASP A 12 14.15 0.41 15.34
N GLU A 13 13.80 -0.23 16.45
CA GLU A 13 12.51 -0.85 16.56
C GLU A 13 11.38 0.17 16.49
N SER A 14 11.52 1.27 17.21
CA SER A 14 10.43 2.25 17.30
C SER A 14 10.22 3.01 16.01
N SER A 15 11.29 3.25 15.25
CA SER A 15 11.20 3.99 14.01
C SER A 15 11.21 3.08 12.81
N GLN A 16 11.23 1.79 13.07
CA GLN A 16 11.45 0.82 12.03
C GLN A 16 10.28 0.70 11.08
N LYS A 17 10.57 0.91 9.83
CA LYS A 17 9.70 0.53 8.73
C LYS A 17 10.51 -0.35 7.82
N SER A 18 9.85 -1.28 7.15
CA SER A 18 10.54 -2.11 6.19
C SER A 18 11.15 -1.24 5.11
N TYR A 19 12.25 -1.69 4.54
CA TYR A 19 12.98 -0.91 3.56
C TYR A 19 12.18 -0.60 2.29
N TYR A 20 11.10 -1.35 2.05
CA TYR A 20 10.28 -1.09 0.88
C TYR A 20 9.31 0.08 1.09
N VAL A 21 9.18 0.56 2.32
CA VAL A 21 8.31 1.69 2.61
C VAL A 21 9.07 2.96 2.30
N ARG A 22 8.73 3.59 1.19
CA ARG A 22 9.49 4.71 0.65
C ARG A 22 9.00 6.08 1.07
N PHE A 23 7.82 6.16 1.67
CA PHE A 23 7.29 7.41 2.22
C PHE A 23 6.25 7.07 3.27
N GLU A 24 5.95 8.05 4.13
CA GLU A 24 4.94 7.85 5.15
C GLU A 24 3.58 8.23 4.62
N THR A 25 2.58 7.42 4.95
CA THR A 25 1.20 7.70 4.59
C THR A 25 0.49 8.24 5.83
N PRO A 26 -0.02 9.48 5.81
CA PRO A 26 -0.79 9.99 6.94
C PRO A 26 -2.02 9.13 7.23
N LYS A 27 -2.41 9.10 8.49
CA LYS A 27 -3.53 8.28 8.91
C LYS A 27 -4.81 8.61 8.14
N GLU A 28 -5.04 9.89 7.90
CA GLU A 28 -6.23 10.32 7.17
C GLU A 28 -6.28 9.73 5.77
N ILE A 29 -5.13 9.65 5.12
CA ILE A 29 -5.06 9.07 3.79
C ILE A 29 -5.24 7.55 3.87
N MET A 30 -4.67 6.91 4.89
CA MET A 30 -4.89 5.47 5.10
C MET A 30 -6.36 5.15 5.26
N ASP A 31 -7.07 5.94 6.07
CA ASP A 31 -8.49 5.73 6.29
C ASP A 31 -9.26 5.87 4.98
N SER A 32 -8.92 6.87 4.17
CA SER A 32 -9.54 7.04 2.86
C SER A 32 -9.26 5.87 1.94
N VAL A 33 -8.03 5.34 1.98
CA VAL A 33 -7.65 4.20 1.17
C VAL A 33 -8.52 2.99 1.52
N TYR A 34 -8.66 2.70 2.81
CA TYR A 34 -9.48 1.57 3.24
C TYR A 34 -10.93 1.72 2.80
N GLU A 35 -11.47 2.93 2.92
CA GLU A 35 -12.85 3.18 2.53
C GLU A 35 -13.04 3.01 1.03
N ILE A 36 -12.14 3.55 0.24
CA ILE A 36 -12.21 3.42 -1.20
C ILE A 36 -12.08 1.96 -1.62
N LEU A 37 -11.17 1.22 -1.00
CA LEU A 37 -11.02 -0.19 -1.29
C LEU A 37 -12.27 -0.98 -1.00
N ARG A 38 -12.92 -0.69 0.13
CA ARG A 38 -14.14 -1.39 0.50
C ARG A 38 -15.22 -1.19 -0.55
N ARG A 39 -15.39 0.04 -0.99
CA ARG A 39 -16.41 0.36 -1.98
C ARG A 39 -16.03 -0.15 -3.37
N ALA A 40 -14.77 -0.04 -3.74
CA ALA A 40 -14.32 -0.49 -5.05
C ALA A 40 -14.40 -2.01 -5.17
N SER A 41 -14.21 -2.72 -4.07
CA SER A 41 -14.31 -4.18 -4.12
C SER A 41 -15.74 -4.63 -4.37
N GLU A 42 -16.72 -3.79 -4.05
CA GLU A 42 -18.12 -4.09 -4.27
C GLU A 42 -18.62 -3.61 -5.63
N SER A 43 -18.20 -2.42 -6.05
CA SER A 43 -18.76 -1.79 -7.25
C SER A 43 -17.85 -1.84 -8.46
N GLY A 44 -16.58 -2.17 -8.26
CA GLY A 44 -15.61 -2.21 -9.33
C GLY A 44 -14.83 -3.51 -9.33
N LYS A 45 -13.53 -3.42 -9.57
CA LYS A 45 -12.67 -4.60 -9.61
C LYS A 45 -11.38 -4.34 -8.86
N VAL A 46 -11.10 -5.19 -7.88
CA VAL A 46 -9.91 -5.11 -7.04
C VAL A 46 -9.22 -6.47 -7.07
N LYS A 47 -7.91 -6.48 -7.31
CA LYS A 47 -7.11 -7.71 -7.25
C LYS A 47 -6.40 -7.77 -5.91
N LYS A 48 -6.32 -8.96 -5.35
CA LYS A 48 -5.80 -9.20 -4.00
C LYS A 48 -4.65 -10.18 -4.08
N GLY A 49 -3.63 -9.94 -3.27
CA GLY A 49 -2.47 -10.80 -3.22
C GLY A 49 -1.38 -10.36 -4.15
N THR A 50 -0.14 -10.57 -3.70
CA THR A 50 1.03 -10.00 -4.37
C THR A 50 1.20 -10.52 -5.80
N ASN A 51 0.92 -11.80 -6.03
CA ASN A 51 1.08 -12.35 -7.38
C ASN A 51 0.13 -11.70 -8.36
N GLU A 52 -1.13 -11.53 -7.97
CA GLU A 52 -2.11 -10.89 -8.84
C GLU A 52 -1.81 -9.42 -9.04
N VAL A 53 -1.38 -8.75 -7.96
CA VAL A 53 -1.00 -7.34 -8.03
C VAL A 53 0.17 -7.14 -8.98
N THR A 54 1.18 -8.01 -8.87
CA THR A 54 2.35 -7.93 -9.74
C THR A 54 1.95 -8.06 -11.21
N LYS A 55 1.09 -9.02 -11.51
CA LYS A 55 0.62 -9.20 -12.88
C LYS A 55 -0.13 -7.98 -13.39
N CYS A 56 -0.98 -7.39 -12.54
CA CYS A 56 -1.73 -6.20 -12.94
C CYS A 56 -0.82 -5.02 -13.22
N ILE A 57 0.22 -4.84 -12.41
CA ILE A 57 1.18 -3.77 -12.64
C ILE A 57 1.91 -3.99 -13.96
N GLU A 58 2.37 -5.22 -14.19
CA GLU A 58 3.13 -5.53 -15.40
C GLU A 58 2.29 -5.29 -16.65
N ARG A 59 0.98 -5.53 -16.56
CA ARG A 59 0.08 -5.33 -17.68
C ARG A 59 -0.44 -3.91 -17.80
N GLY A 60 -0.07 -3.04 -16.87
CA GLY A 60 -0.51 -1.65 -16.87
C GLY A 60 -1.98 -1.47 -16.55
N LEU A 61 -2.58 -2.42 -15.84
CA LEU A 61 -4.02 -2.39 -15.55
C LEU A 61 -4.36 -1.75 -14.22
N ALA A 62 -3.39 -1.62 -13.31
CA ALA A 62 -3.65 -1.13 -11.98
C ALA A 62 -3.82 0.39 -11.97
N LYS A 63 -4.85 0.87 -11.28
CA LYS A 63 -5.10 2.30 -11.10
C LYS A 63 -4.45 2.80 -9.82
N LEU A 64 -4.37 1.95 -8.81
CA LEU A 64 -3.72 2.26 -7.54
C LEU A 64 -3.29 0.94 -6.93
N VAL A 65 -2.08 0.93 -6.38
CA VAL A 65 -1.56 -0.24 -5.66
C VAL A 65 -1.44 0.13 -4.19
N VAL A 66 -1.92 -0.74 -3.32
CA VAL A 66 -1.88 -0.52 -1.87
C VAL A 66 -1.04 -1.63 -1.25
N ILE A 67 -0.04 -1.24 -0.47
CA ILE A 67 0.94 -2.16 0.11
C ILE A 67 0.90 -2.04 1.63
N ALA A 68 0.79 -3.17 2.33
CA ALA A 68 0.82 -3.17 3.78
C ALA A 68 2.26 -2.97 4.27
N GLU A 69 2.42 -2.23 5.36
CA GLU A 69 3.74 -1.94 5.92
C GLU A 69 4.26 -3.06 6.82
N ASP A 70 3.40 -3.96 7.24
CA ASP A 70 3.74 -5.01 8.21
C ASP A 70 3.90 -6.38 7.56
N VAL A 71 4.32 -6.44 6.32
CA VAL A 71 4.54 -7.71 5.61
C VAL A 71 5.88 -8.31 6.03
N ASP A 72 5.85 -9.59 6.40
CA ASP A 72 7.04 -10.30 6.84
C ASP A 72 7.04 -11.70 6.22
N PRO A 73 8.05 -12.05 5.46
CA PRO A 73 9.25 -11.25 5.17
C PRO A 73 8.98 -10.13 4.17
N PRO A 74 9.71 -9.02 4.27
CA PRO A 74 9.45 -7.86 3.40
C PRO A 74 9.72 -8.13 1.92
N GLU A 75 10.53 -9.11 1.62
CA GLU A 75 10.84 -9.45 0.24
C GLU A 75 9.60 -9.80 -0.58
N ILE A 76 8.53 -10.20 0.09
CA ILE A 76 7.30 -10.58 -0.61
C ILE A 76 6.75 -9.40 -1.41
N VAL A 77 6.87 -8.18 -0.89
CA VAL A 77 6.31 -6.99 -1.54
C VAL A 77 7.34 -5.95 -1.92
N ALA A 78 8.62 -6.20 -1.66
CA ALA A 78 9.66 -5.19 -1.87
C ALA A 78 9.79 -4.77 -3.31
N HIS A 79 9.44 -5.65 -4.24
CA HIS A 79 9.53 -5.33 -5.68
C HIS A 79 8.40 -4.44 -6.18
N LEU A 80 7.32 -4.34 -5.41
CA LEU A 80 6.13 -3.61 -5.87
C LEU A 80 6.36 -2.11 -6.04
N PRO A 81 6.98 -1.40 -5.09
CA PRO A 81 7.24 0.02 -5.31
C PRO A 81 8.10 0.28 -6.53
N ILE A 82 9.12 -0.54 -6.73
CA ILE A 82 10.03 -0.38 -7.87
C ILE A 82 9.26 -0.58 -9.17
N LEU A 83 8.47 -1.63 -9.22
CA LEU A 83 7.71 -1.95 -10.42
C LEU A 83 6.67 -0.86 -10.72
N CYS A 84 6.01 -0.35 -9.68
CA CYS A 84 5.05 0.73 -9.84
C CYS A 84 5.72 1.98 -10.40
N GLU A 85 6.92 2.29 -9.92
CA GLU A 85 7.65 3.46 -10.43
C GLU A 85 8.03 3.28 -11.90
N GLU A 86 8.46 2.09 -12.27
CA GLU A 86 8.80 1.81 -13.67
C GLU A 86 7.58 1.95 -14.58
N LYS A 87 6.41 1.52 -14.11
CA LYS A 87 5.20 1.55 -14.90
C LYS A 87 4.40 2.83 -14.70
N ARG A 88 4.86 3.72 -13.83
CA ARG A 88 4.20 4.99 -13.51
C ARG A 88 2.79 4.78 -12.96
N ILE A 89 2.67 3.80 -12.08
CA ILE A 89 1.40 3.50 -11.42
C ILE A 89 1.46 4.04 -10.00
N PRO A 90 0.44 4.77 -9.55
CA PRO A 90 0.42 5.28 -8.17
C PRO A 90 0.37 4.15 -7.17
N TYR A 91 1.03 4.34 -6.05
CA TYR A 91 0.99 3.36 -4.97
C TYR A 91 1.01 4.07 -3.63
N VAL A 92 0.50 3.41 -2.60
CA VAL A 92 0.41 3.98 -1.26
C VAL A 92 0.54 2.84 -0.25
N TYR A 93 0.91 3.18 0.97
CA TYR A 93 1.09 2.20 2.04
C TYR A 93 -0.04 2.33 3.06
N VAL A 94 -0.38 1.19 3.68
CA VAL A 94 -1.28 1.16 4.83
C VAL A 94 -0.60 0.36 5.93
N SER A 95 -1.01 0.59 7.18
CA SER A 95 -0.28 0.06 8.31
C SER A 95 -0.52 -1.42 8.56
N SER A 96 -1.66 -1.96 8.18
CA SER A 96 -2.05 -3.31 8.60
C SER A 96 -2.52 -4.17 7.44
N LYS A 97 -1.84 -5.31 7.27
CA LYS A 97 -2.26 -6.29 6.26
C LYS A 97 -3.60 -6.93 6.63
N SER A 98 -3.88 -7.06 7.92
CA SER A 98 -5.16 -7.60 8.37
C SER A 98 -6.31 -6.67 8.01
N GLN A 99 -6.13 -5.36 8.23
CA GLN A 99 -7.15 -4.40 7.86
C GLN A 99 -7.28 -4.30 6.34
N LEU A 100 -6.18 -4.46 5.64
CA LEU A 100 -6.22 -4.43 4.18
C LEU A 100 -7.06 -5.58 3.64
N GLY A 101 -6.85 -6.79 4.17
CA GLY A 101 -7.67 -7.93 3.79
C GLY A 101 -9.14 -7.70 4.08
N ALA A 102 -9.44 -7.19 5.28
CA ALA A 102 -10.82 -6.92 5.66
C ALA A 102 -11.47 -5.89 4.74
N ALA A 103 -10.71 -4.87 4.35
CA ALA A 103 -11.24 -3.82 3.48
C ALA A 103 -11.67 -4.35 2.12
N VAL A 104 -11.00 -5.38 1.62
CA VAL A 104 -11.36 -5.95 0.32
C VAL A 104 -12.20 -7.22 0.45
N GLY A 105 -12.70 -7.49 1.66
CA GLY A 105 -13.71 -8.52 1.86
C GLY A 105 -13.20 -9.95 1.95
N ILE A 106 -11.95 -10.15 2.34
CA ILE A 106 -11.42 -11.50 2.54
C ILE A 106 -11.13 -11.72 4.01
N ASP A 107 -11.10 -12.98 4.42
CA ASP A 107 -10.94 -13.37 5.82
C ASP A 107 -9.48 -13.52 6.24
N VAL A 108 -8.56 -13.27 5.33
CA VAL A 108 -7.13 -13.44 5.61
C VAL A 108 -6.41 -12.13 5.33
N PRO A 109 -5.21 -11.94 5.92
CA PRO A 109 -4.44 -10.74 5.63
C PRO A 109 -4.08 -10.64 4.15
N ALA A 110 -3.99 -9.41 3.66
CA ALA A 110 -3.53 -9.15 2.31
C ALA A 110 -2.25 -8.33 2.35
N ALA A 111 -1.19 -8.84 1.78
CA ALA A 111 0.09 -8.12 1.73
C ALA A 111 0.00 -6.92 0.81
N SER A 112 -0.78 -7.03 -0.25
CA SER A 112 -0.98 -5.93 -1.19
C SER A 112 -2.27 -6.17 -1.97
N VAL A 113 -2.85 -5.09 -2.46
CA VAL A 113 -4.02 -5.15 -3.34
C VAL A 113 -3.88 -4.05 -4.38
N CYS A 114 -4.63 -4.16 -5.47
CA CYS A 114 -4.66 -3.07 -6.44
C CYS A 114 -6.08 -2.89 -6.95
N ILE A 115 -6.40 -1.64 -7.29
CA ILE A 115 -7.67 -1.29 -7.89
C ILE A 115 -7.49 -1.30 -9.40
N VAL A 116 -8.27 -2.13 -10.08
CA VAL A 116 -8.25 -2.21 -11.54
C VAL A 116 -9.38 -1.34 -12.09
N GLU A 117 -10.57 -1.44 -11.50
CA GLU A 117 -11.71 -0.61 -11.87
C GLU A 117 -12.30 -0.03 -10.60
N PRO A 118 -12.31 1.30 -10.48
CA PRO A 118 -12.76 1.93 -9.23
C PRO A 118 -14.27 1.87 -9.00
N GLY A 119 -15.07 1.61 -10.04
CA GLY A 119 -16.51 1.57 -9.87
C GLY A 119 -17.05 2.93 -9.44
N GLU A 120 -17.90 2.94 -8.41
CA GLU A 120 -18.48 4.18 -7.93
C GLU A 120 -17.46 5.09 -7.23
N THR A 121 -16.27 4.59 -6.95
CA THR A 121 -15.26 5.37 -6.23
C THR A 121 -14.38 6.21 -7.16
N ALA A 122 -14.66 6.24 -8.45
CA ALA A 122 -13.78 6.95 -9.39
C ALA A 122 -13.48 8.40 -8.98
N PRO A 123 -14.47 9.23 -8.60
CA PRO A 123 -14.15 10.60 -8.17
C PRO A 123 -13.33 10.63 -6.88
N LEU A 124 -13.63 9.75 -5.94
CA LEU A 124 -12.88 9.67 -4.68
C LEU A 124 -11.45 9.23 -4.93
N LEU A 125 -11.27 8.30 -5.85
CA LEU A 125 -9.94 7.83 -6.20
C LEU A 125 -9.11 8.94 -6.82
N GLU A 126 -9.70 9.75 -7.70
CA GLU A 126 -8.96 10.86 -8.27
C GLU A 126 -8.47 11.83 -7.21
N ASP A 127 -9.33 12.17 -6.25
CA ASP A 127 -8.93 13.05 -5.15
C ASP A 127 -7.83 12.41 -4.32
N LEU A 128 -7.96 11.12 -4.06
CA LEU A 128 -6.95 10.39 -3.29
C LEU A 128 -5.60 10.42 -4.01
N LEU A 129 -5.59 10.21 -5.31
CA LEU A 129 -4.35 10.22 -6.08
C LEU A 129 -3.65 11.57 -6.03
N LYS A 130 -4.40 12.65 -6.01
CA LYS A 130 -3.82 13.97 -5.84
C LYS A 130 -3.18 14.12 -4.47
N SER A 131 -3.82 13.62 -3.44
CA SER A 131 -3.26 13.64 -2.09
C SER A 131 -2.00 12.81 -2.00
N ILE A 132 -1.99 11.65 -2.61
CA ILE A 132 -0.82 10.76 -2.59
C ILE A 132 0.36 11.43 -3.28
N SER A 133 0.13 12.14 -4.38
CA SER A 133 1.23 12.78 -5.09
C SER A 133 1.89 13.86 -4.25
N LYS A 134 1.18 14.42 -3.27
CA LYS A 134 1.74 15.45 -2.40
C LYS A 134 2.62 14.86 -1.30
N ILE A 135 2.35 13.64 -0.86
CA ILE A 135 3.14 13.01 0.20
C ILE A 135 4.29 12.18 -0.33
N LYS A 136 4.25 11.86 -1.61
CA LYS A 136 5.28 11.04 -2.23
C LYS A 136 6.50 11.92 -2.52
N PRO A 137 7.72 11.43 -2.21
CA PRO A 137 8.91 12.23 -2.51
C PRO A 137 9.03 12.51 -4.01
N SER A 138 9.52 13.70 -4.32
CA SER A 138 9.83 14.01 -5.71
C SER A 138 10.94 13.11 -6.21
N SER A 139 10.79 12.60 -7.35
CA SER A 139 11.82 11.75 -7.94
C SER A 139 12.68 12.52 -8.89
#